data_7d851b502d5c76eebf25154458f2dbfb
#
_entry.id   7d851b502d5c76eebf25154458f2dbfb
#
_cell.length_a   1.000
_cell.length_b   1.000
_cell.length_c   1.000
_cell.angle_alpha   90.00
_cell.angle_beta   90.00
_cell.angle_gamma   90.00
#
_symmetry.space_group_name_H-M   'P 1'
#
loop_
_entity.id
_entity.type
_entity.pdbx_description
1 polymer ?
#
loop_
_entity_poly.entity_id
_entity_poly.type
_entity_poly.pdbx_seq_one_letter_code
_entity_poly.pdbx_strand_id
1 'polypeptide(L)'
;KALGGRVIVENRPGAAANMGTDVVAKADPDGYTLLIGNQGPMVVNPHIFNLKHDPAEALDPIATIADASLVVVVGPRLSVTSMGELSRRPRRASWSMARPAMPRPAMSPPCCWARRPG
;
A
#
# COMPACT_ATOMS: atom_id res chain seq x y z
N LYS A 1 7.50 24.12 8.06
CA LYS A 1 7.58 25.46 7.37
C LYS A 1 8.36 25.41 6.04
N ALA A 2 8.85 24.26 5.59
CA ALA A 2 9.64 24.15 4.36
C ALA A 2 8.85 24.57 3.08
N LEU A 3 7.54 24.36 3.04
CA LEU A 3 6.71 24.67 1.87
C LEU A 3 6.05 26.06 1.93
N GLY A 4 6.24 26.84 3.00
CA GLY A 4 5.64 28.17 3.14
C GLY A 4 4.11 28.23 3.17
N GLY A 5 3.44 27.12 2.95
CA GLY A 5 2.01 26.96 2.84
C GLY A 5 1.41 26.04 3.91
N ARG A 6 0.06 26.01 3.95
CA ARG A 6 -0.72 25.11 4.80
C ARG A 6 -0.99 23.81 4.05
N VAL A 7 -0.58 22.68 4.59
CA VAL A 7 -0.92 21.35 4.09
C VAL A 7 -2.13 20.81 4.87
N ILE A 8 -3.12 20.33 4.14
CA ILE A 8 -4.30 19.67 4.68
C ILE A 8 -4.20 18.19 4.36
N VAL A 9 -4.27 17.34 5.39
CA VAL A 9 -4.27 15.89 5.21
C VAL A 9 -5.71 15.39 5.21
N GLU A 10 -6.09 14.71 4.13
CA GLU A 10 -7.40 14.11 3.99
C GLU A 10 -7.29 12.59 3.88
N ASN A 11 -7.93 11.87 4.80
CA ASN A 11 -7.94 10.41 4.78
C ASN A 11 -9.16 9.90 3.99
N ARG A 12 -8.93 9.15 2.91
CA ARG A 12 -9.94 8.52 2.06
C ARG A 12 -9.84 6.99 2.12
N PRO A 13 -10.35 6.34 3.19
CA PRO A 13 -10.32 4.89 3.30
C PRO A 13 -11.36 4.24 2.38
N GLY A 14 -11.06 3.02 1.94
CA GLY A 14 -12.00 2.17 1.19
C GLY A 14 -11.39 1.46 -0.01
N ALA A 15 -12.07 0.41 -0.48
CA ALA A 15 -11.71 -0.37 -1.67
C ALA A 15 -10.22 -0.77 -1.74
N ALA A 16 -9.64 -1.26 -0.65
CA ALA A 16 -8.22 -1.63 -0.56
C ALA A 16 -7.28 -0.45 -0.92
N ALA A 17 -7.61 0.78 -0.46
CA ALA A 17 -6.95 2.05 -0.74
C ALA A 17 -7.09 2.59 -2.18
N ASN A 18 -7.82 1.92 -3.06
CA ASN A 18 -8.06 2.40 -4.42
C ASN A 18 -8.88 3.69 -4.45
N MET A 19 -9.75 3.94 -3.44
CA MET A 19 -10.57 5.14 -3.38
C MET A 19 -9.72 6.41 -3.27
N GLY A 20 -8.69 6.42 -2.41
CA GLY A 20 -7.77 7.55 -2.30
C GLY A 20 -6.95 7.76 -3.58
N THR A 21 -6.48 6.69 -4.18
CA THR A 21 -5.73 6.71 -5.43
C THR A 21 -6.57 7.28 -6.58
N ASP A 22 -7.83 6.86 -6.70
CA ASP A 22 -8.75 7.33 -7.76
C ASP A 22 -9.08 8.83 -7.61
N VAL A 23 -9.18 9.35 -6.38
CA VAL A 23 -9.38 10.78 -6.13
C VAL A 23 -8.20 11.60 -6.65
N VAL A 24 -6.96 11.19 -6.37
CA VAL A 24 -5.77 11.93 -6.83
C VAL A 24 -5.57 11.76 -8.34
N ALA A 25 -5.86 10.59 -8.89
CA ALA A 25 -5.79 10.35 -10.32
C ALA A 25 -6.77 11.23 -11.14
N LYS A 26 -7.84 11.72 -10.51
CA LYS A 26 -8.83 12.62 -11.13
C LYS A 26 -8.62 14.09 -10.79
N ALA A 27 -7.74 14.40 -9.86
CA ALA A 27 -7.46 15.77 -9.47
C ALA A 27 -6.76 16.53 -10.61
N ASP A 28 -6.76 17.86 -10.56
CA ASP A 28 -6.02 18.67 -11.50
C ASP A 28 -4.51 18.43 -11.37
N PRO A 29 -3.75 18.34 -12.48
CA PRO A 29 -2.31 18.08 -12.45
C PRO A 29 -1.49 19.34 -12.15
N ASP A 30 -1.90 20.09 -11.14
CA ASP A 30 -1.33 21.37 -10.74
C ASP A 30 -0.22 21.24 -9.67
N GLY A 31 0.02 20.01 -9.19
CA GLY A 31 1.03 19.71 -8.18
C GLY A 31 0.58 20.00 -6.73
N TYR A 32 -0.65 20.48 -6.52
CA TYR A 32 -1.17 20.75 -5.17
C TYR A 32 -1.91 19.57 -4.55
N THR A 33 -2.27 18.56 -5.34
CA THR A 33 -2.89 17.32 -4.84
C THR A 33 -1.91 16.18 -4.89
N LEU A 34 -1.50 15.69 -3.71
CA LEU A 34 -0.50 14.64 -3.57
C LEU A 34 -1.11 13.39 -2.93
N LEU A 35 -0.64 12.23 -3.35
CA LEU A 35 -1.00 10.95 -2.77
C LEU A 35 0.15 10.40 -1.93
N ILE A 36 -0.13 10.09 -0.67
CA ILE A 36 0.72 9.20 0.12
C ILE A 36 0.18 7.79 -0.07
N GLY A 37 0.82 7.05 -0.95
CA GLY A 37 0.41 5.69 -1.33
C GLY A 37 1.39 4.63 -0.87
N ASN A 38 1.00 3.39 -1.11
CA ASN A 38 1.83 2.21 -0.87
C ASN A 38 1.79 1.27 -2.07
N GLN A 39 2.61 0.21 -2.03
CA GLN A 39 2.70 -0.77 -3.12
C GLN A 39 1.38 -1.48 -3.45
N GLY A 40 0.45 -1.63 -2.48
CA GLY A 40 -0.81 -2.33 -2.70
C GLY A 40 -1.62 -1.72 -3.86
N PRO A 41 -2.15 -0.50 -3.70
CA PRO A 41 -2.93 0.15 -4.74
C PRO A 41 -2.14 0.49 -6.00
N MET A 42 -0.81 0.65 -5.92
CA MET A 42 0.01 1.08 -7.04
C MET A 42 0.51 -0.08 -7.92
N VAL A 43 0.83 -1.23 -7.32
CA VAL A 43 1.47 -2.33 -8.03
C VAL A 43 0.61 -3.59 -8.02
N VAL A 44 -0.01 -3.93 -6.89
CA VAL A 44 -0.74 -5.20 -6.73
C VAL A 44 -2.17 -5.10 -7.22
N ASN A 45 -2.89 -4.04 -6.83
CA ASN A 45 -4.32 -3.91 -7.13
C ASN A 45 -4.65 -3.83 -8.63
N PRO A 46 -3.85 -3.21 -9.51
CA PRO A 46 -4.11 -3.24 -10.95
C PRO A 46 -4.21 -4.65 -11.55
N HIS A 47 -3.50 -5.61 -10.97
CA HIS A 47 -3.53 -7.02 -11.42
C HIS A 47 -4.66 -7.86 -10.81
N ILE A 48 -5.29 -7.38 -9.75
CA ILE A 48 -6.33 -8.12 -9.02
C ILE A 48 -7.72 -7.52 -9.24
N PHE A 49 -7.81 -6.21 -9.35
CA PHE A 49 -9.05 -5.47 -9.50
C PHE A 49 -9.13 -4.85 -10.90
N ASN A 50 -10.33 -4.81 -11.44
CA ASN A 50 -10.60 -4.07 -12.68
C ASN A 50 -10.71 -2.58 -12.34
N LEU A 51 -9.58 -1.88 -12.35
CA LEU A 51 -9.51 -0.46 -12.04
C LEU A 51 -9.91 0.37 -13.27
N LYS A 52 -10.54 1.52 -13.02
CA LYS A 52 -10.92 2.46 -14.10
C LYS A 52 -9.72 3.19 -14.69
N HIS A 53 -8.69 3.37 -13.90
CA HIS A 53 -7.43 4.03 -14.26
C HIS A 53 -6.27 3.21 -13.75
N ASP A 54 -5.23 3.04 -14.56
CA ASP A 54 -3.97 2.46 -14.10
C ASP A 54 -3.21 3.52 -13.29
N PRO A 55 -2.94 3.30 -12.01
CA PRO A 55 -2.19 4.24 -11.20
C PRO A 55 -0.78 4.52 -11.72
N ALA A 56 -0.15 3.54 -12.37
CA ALA A 56 1.19 3.69 -12.93
C ALA A 56 1.23 4.64 -14.14
N GLU A 57 0.11 4.74 -14.87
CA GLU A 57 -0.02 5.66 -15.99
C GLU A 57 -0.51 7.05 -15.55
N ALA A 58 -1.36 7.09 -14.53
CA ALA A 58 -2.02 8.32 -14.09
C ALA A 58 -1.19 9.17 -13.12
N LEU A 59 -0.20 8.57 -12.43
CA LEU A 59 0.52 9.21 -11.34
C LEU A 59 2.03 9.12 -11.55
N ASP A 60 2.74 10.20 -11.24
CA ASP A 60 4.20 10.25 -11.20
C ASP A 60 4.72 10.04 -9.78
N PRO A 61 5.70 9.14 -9.57
CA PRO A 61 6.35 8.98 -8.29
C PRO A 61 7.28 10.15 -8.01
N ILE A 62 7.14 10.78 -6.84
CA ILE A 62 7.98 11.92 -6.44
C ILE A 62 9.13 11.43 -5.57
N ALA A 63 8.83 10.72 -4.49
CA ALA A 63 9.84 10.26 -3.54
C ALA A 63 9.33 9.10 -2.68
N THR A 64 10.24 8.27 -2.23
CA THR A 64 10.01 7.29 -1.18
C THR A 64 10.14 7.98 0.17
N ILE A 65 9.09 7.95 0.98
CA ILE A 65 9.06 8.60 2.29
C ILE A 65 9.60 7.66 3.38
N ALA A 66 9.26 6.38 3.30
CA ALA A 66 9.70 5.38 4.24
C ALA A 66 9.79 4.00 3.59
N ASP A 67 10.57 3.12 4.18
CA ASP A 67 10.64 1.70 3.85
C ASP A 67 10.30 0.86 5.08
N ALA A 68 9.58 -0.23 4.88
CA ALA A 68 9.18 -1.12 5.97
C ALA A 68 9.40 -2.59 5.61
N SER A 69 10.15 -3.27 6.43
CA SER A 69 10.40 -4.70 6.27
C SER A 69 9.17 -5.51 6.67
N LEU A 70 8.80 -6.48 5.83
CA LEU A 70 7.77 -7.45 6.14
C LEU A 70 8.38 -8.64 6.88
N VAL A 71 7.72 -9.09 7.94
CA VAL A 71 8.12 -10.28 8.69
C VAL A 71 7.00 -11.31 8.68
N VAL A 72 7.36 -12.59 8.63
CA VAL A 72 6.43 -13.69 8.81
C VAL A 72 6.45 -14.07 10.28
N VAL A 73 5.29 -14.00 10.92
CA VAL A 73 5.13 -14.39 12.32
C VAL A 73 4.35 -15.70 12.38
N VAL A 74 4.84 -16.63 13.17
CA VAL A 74 4.17 -17.91 13.42
C VAL A 74 3.66 -17.99 14.85
N GLY A 75 2.52 -18.65 15.04
CA GLY A 75 1.96 -18.83 16.38
C GLY A 75 2.82 -19.75 17.25
N PRO A 76 2.76 -19.61 18.58
CA PRO A 76 3.63 -20.36 19.53
C PRO A 76 3.42 -21.87 19.49
N ARG A 77 2.29 -22.35 18.96
CA ARG A 77 2.02 -23.77 18.76
C ARG A 77 2.79 -24.38 17.59
N LEU A 78 3.37 -23.53 16.74
CA LEU A 78 4.14 -23.94 15.59
C LEU A 78 5.62 -23.85 15.95
N SER A 79 6.22 -24.94 16.40
CA SER A 79 7.67 -25.01 16.72
C SER A 79 8.49 -24.95 15.42
N VAL A 80 8.58 -23.77 14.82
CA VAL A 80 9.30 -23.49 13.58
C VAL A 80 10.14 -22.25 13.79
N THR A 81 11.43 -22.35 13.50
CA THR A 81 12.40 -21.26 13.71
C THR A 81 12.94 -20.66 12.42
N SER A 82 12.66 -21.29 11.27
CA SER A 82 13.13 -20.81 9.97
C SER A 82 12.10 -20.99 8.84
N MET A 83 12.23 -20.18 7.80
CA MET A 83 11.41 -20.31 6.58
C MET A 83 11.63 -21.66 5.86
N GLY A 84 12.85 -22.19 5.88
CA GLY A 84 13.16 -23.48 5.31
C GLY A 84 12.43 -24.63 6.02
N GLU A 85 12.29 -24.54 7.34
CA GLU A 85 11.54 -25.50 8.13
C GLU A 85 10.02 -25.34 7.91
N LEU A 86 9.54 -24.14 7.78
CA LEU A 86 8.15 -23.84 7.48
C LEU A 86 7.75 -24.42 6.09
N SER A 87 8.59 -24.25 5.08
CA SER A 87 8.30 -24.70 3.71
C SER A 87 8.34 -26.23 3.53
N ARG A 88 9.09 -26.95 4.36
CA ARG A 88 9.18 -28.42 4.35
C ARG A 88 7.99 -29.11 5.00
N ARG A 89 7.15 -28.39 5.72
CA ARG A 89 5.98 -28.99 6.34
C ARG A 89 4.95 -29.46 5.29
N PRO A 90 4.37 -30.66 5.45
CA PRO A 90 3.43 -31.19 4.48
C PRO A 90 2.18 -30.33 4.41
N ARG A 91 1.69 -30.09 3.21
CA ARG A 91 0.49 -29.27 2.88
C ARG A 91 -0.83 -29.73 3.52
N ARG A 92 -0.84 -30.83 4.26
CA ARG A 92 -2.02 -31.37 4.94
C ARG A 92 -2.45 -30.59 6.19
N ALA A 93 -1.65 -29.68 6.69
CA ALA A 93 -2.07 -28.74 7.72
C ALA A 93 -2.81 -27.59 7.03
N SER A 94 -4.10 -27.40 7.35
CA SER A 94 -4.84 -26.23 6.92
C SER A 94 -4.18 -24.97 7.50
N TRP A 95 -3.43 -24.25 6.68
CA TRP A 95 -2.83 -23.00 7.07
C TRP A 95 -3.90 -21.93 7.03
N SER A 96 -4.38 -21.51 8.17
CA SER A 96 -5.11 -20.28 8.30
C SER A 96 -4.11 -19.13 8.40
N MET A 97 -3.87 -18.41 7.31
CA MET A 97 -3.19 -17.13 7.41
C MET A 97 -4.16 -16.17 8.08
N ALA A 98 -3.92 -15.87 9.35
CA ALA A 98 -4.54 -14.72 9.96
C ALA A 98 -4.06 -13.51 9.13
N ARG A 99 -4.97 -12.91 8.38
CA ARG A 99 -4.73 -11.55 7.90
C ARG A 99 -4.47 -10.72 9.15
N PRO A 100 -3.40 -9.93 9.21
CA PRO A 100 -3.30 -8.96 10.28
C PRO A 100 -4.60 -8.18 10.24
N ALA A 101 -5.39 -8.25 11.30
CA ALA A 101 -6.38 -7.25 11.56
C ALA A 101 -5.56 -5.98 11.57
N MET A 102 -5.60 -5.21 10.50
CA MET A 102 -4.87 -3.96 10.46
C MET A 102 -5.38 -3.12 11.63
N PRO A 103 -4.56 -2.92 12.70
CA PRO A 103 -4.82 -1.78 13.55
C PRO A 103 -4.75 -0.59 12.61
N ARG A 104 -5.79 0.19 12.57
CA ARG A 104 -5.84 1.45 11.85
C ARG A 104 -4.71 2.35 12.36
N PRO A 105 -3.94 2.96 11.54
CA PRO A 105 -3.39 2.69 10.21
C PRO A 105 -1.87 2.40 10.32
N ALA A 106 -1.44 1.21 10.12
CA ALA A 106 -0.03 0.90 10.00
C ALA A 106 0.19 0.29 8.61
N MET A 107 0.44 1.09 7.66
CA MET A 107 1.72 1.51 7.13
C MET A 107 2.42 0.41 6.35
N SER A 108 2.01 0.25 5.12
CA SER A 108 2.99 0.05 4.05
C SER A 108 3.77 1.37 3.92
N PRO A 109 5.05 1.35 3.53
CA PRO A 109 5.82 2.58 3.41
C PRO A 109 5.09 3.57 2.52
N PRO A 110 4.84 4.77 3.01
CA PRO A 110 4.20 5.78 2.20
C PRO A 110 5.17 6.30 1.15
N CYS A 111 4.81 6.15 -0.11
CA CYS A 111 5.44 6.86 -1.21
C CYS A 111 4.58 8.06 -1.57
N CYS A 112 5.20 9.16 -1.93
CA CYS A 112 4.53 10.35 -2.40
C CYS A 112 4.37 10.31 -3.92
N TRP A 113 3.17 10.54 -4.41
CA TRP A 113 2.81 10.51 -5.81
C TRP A 113 2.03 11.75 -6.19
N ALA A 114 2.25 12.27 -7.38
CA ALA A 114 1.47 13.36 -7.95
C ALA A 114 0.85 12.91 -9.27
N ARG A 115 -0.23 13.58 -9.68
CA ARG A 115 -0.83 13.33 -11.00
C ARG A 115 0.13 13.78 -12.10
N ARG A 116 0.29 12.94 -13.11
CA ARG A 116 1.06 13.25 -14.32
C ARG A 116 0.31 14.30 -15.13
N PRO A 117 0.96 15.40 -15.55
CA PRO A 117 0.39 16.32 -16.52
C PRO A 117 0.13 15.57 -17.85
N GLY A 118 -1.03 15.77 -18.43
CA GLY A 118 -1.44 15.20 -19.71
C GLY A 118 -0.72 15.86 -20.89
#